data_3b3a796761740c9615cabe35ed77f3ee
#
_entry.id   3b3a796761740c9615cabe35ed77f3ee
#
_cell.length_a   1.000
_cell.length_b   1.000
_cell.length_c   1.000
_cell.angle_alpha   90.00
_cell.angle_beta   90.00
_cell.angle_gamma   90.00
#
_symmetry.space_group_name_H-M   'P 1'
#
loop_
_entity.id
_entity.type
_entity.pdbx_description
1 polymer ?
#
loop_
_entity_poly.entity_id
_entity_poly.type
_entity_poly.pdbx_seq_one_letter_code
_entity_poly.pdbx_strand_id
1 'polypeptide(L)'
;MATIALTTLASCEIETSDNGDFDGFWHLERVDTLATGGTTNLSKKRVFWGVQYKLISVRDVDKDKQHGYYLRFTQTSDKIVTHTPYKDNWHQDKGDNGGDHPIDDPKLLAPYGINNLEEEFVKEKLDGGQMILRSKTLRLKFKRF
;
A
#
# COMPACT_ATOMS: atom_id res chain seq x y z
N MET A 1 -11.40 -34.69 47.51
CA MET A 1 -10.79 -33.43 47.05
C MET A 1 -10.66 -33.43 45.55
N ALA A 2 -11.42 -32.62 44.83
CA ALA A 2 -11.31 -32.51 43.39
C ALA A 2 -10.29 -31.40 43.09
N THR A 3 -9.19 -31.76 42.44
CA THR A 3 -8.19 -30.77 41.95
C THR A 3 -8.69 -30.24 40.62
N ILE A 4 -9.13 -28.99 40.59
CA ILE A 4 -9.48 -28.30 39.33
C ILE A 4 -8.16 -27.88 38.69
N ALA A 5 -7.75 -28.59 37.64
CA ALA A 5 -6.65 -28.18 36.79
C ALA A 5 -7.15 -26.99 35.94
N LEU A 6 -6.70 -25.79 36.29
CA LEU A 6 -6.90 -24.58 35.47
C LEU A 6 -5.99 -24.71 34.24
N THR A 7 -6.54 -25.19 33.14
CA THR A 7 -5.85 -25.10 31.86
C THR A 7 -5.92 -23.64 31.40
N THR A 8 -4.83 -22.91 31.57
CA THR A 8 -4.68 -21.62 30.90
C THR A 8 -4.58 -21.87 29.42
N LEU A 9 -5.66 -21.61 28.69
CA LEU A 9 -5.63 -21.49 27.24
C LEU A 9 -4.77 -20.26 26.91
N ALA A 10 -3.51 -20.50 26.50
CA ALA A 10 -2.72 -19.47 25.87
C ALA A 10 -3.43 -19.13 24.55
N SER A 11 -4.20 -18.04 24.54
CA SER A 11 -4.70 -17.50 23.29
C SER A 11 -3.51 -16.99 22.50
N CYS A 12 -3.17 -17.62 21.39
CA CYS A 12 -2.32 -17.01 20.39
C CYS A 12 -3.03 -15.74 19.92
N GLU A 13 -2.54 -14.58 20.30
CA GLU A 13 -3.01 -13.33 19.73
C GLU A 13 -2.65 -13.34 18.24
N ILE A 14 -3.66 -13.48 17.39
CA ILE A 14 -3.51 -13.31 15.96
C ILE A 14 -3.36 -11.80 15.75
N GLU A 15 -2.19 -11.34 15.28
CA GLU A 15 -2.02 -9.96 14.86
C GLU A 15 -3.00 -9.67 13.73
N THR A 16 -3.90 -8.72 13.95
CA THR A 16 -4.82 -8.21 12.93
C THR A 16 -4.33 -6.87 12.44
N SER A 17 -4.56 -6.61 11.15
CA SER A 17 -4.28 -5.30 10.58
C SER A 17 -5.17 -4.23 11.22
N ASP A 18 -4.59 -3.07 11.55
CA ASP A 18 -5.23 -2.02 12.32
C ASP A 18 -4.97 -0.64 11.71
N ASN A 19 -5.32 -0.49 10.42
CA ASN A 19 -5.18 0.78 9.72
C ASN A 19 -6.54 1.43 9.42
N GLY A 20 -7.61 0.96 10.06
CA GLY A 20 -8.97 1.46 9.84
C GLY A 20 -9.42 1.26 8.40
N ASP A 21 -10.10 2.25 7.84
CA ASP A 21 -10.61 2.18 6.47
C ASP A 21 -9.51 2.12 5.40
N PHE A 22 -8.26 2.44 5.76
CA PHE A 22 -7.14 2.34 4.83
C PHE A 22 -6.76 0.89 4.51
N ASP A 23 -6.98 -0.04 5.43
CA ASP A 23 -6.77 -1.46 5.16
C ASP A 23 -7.64 -1.93 4.00
N GLY A 24 -7.08 -2.78 3.16
CA GLY A 24 -7.80 -3.42 2.09
C GLY A 24 -7.09 -3.37 0.76
N PHE A 25 -7.82 -3.74 -0.28
CA PHE A 25 -7.33 -3.82 -1.64
C PHE A 25 -8.01 -2.72 -2.47
N TRP A 26 -7.20 -1.80 -3.00
CA TRP A 26 -7.67 -0.58 -3.64
C TRP A 26 -7.30 -0.55 -5.11
N HIS A 27 -8.30 -0.40 -5.98
CA HIS A 27 -8.10 -0.20 -7.40
C HIS A 27 -7.86 1.28 -7.69
N LEU A 28 -6.69 1.62 -8.26
CA LEU A 28 -6.39 2.97 -8.71
C LEU A 28 -7.12 3.22 -10.04
N GLU A 29 -8.16 4.03 -10.01
CA GLU A 29 -9.04 4.25 -11.17
C GLU A 29 -8.71 5.52 -11.95
N ARG A 30 -8.11 6.52 -11.27
CA ARG A 30 -7.87 7.82 -11.89
C ARG A 30 -6.70 8.54 -11.22
N VAL A 31 -5.91 9.19 -12.04
CA VAL A 31 -4.83 10.08 -11.60
C VAL A 31 -5.01 11.45 -12.27
N ASP A 32 -5.19 12.48 -11.46
CA ASP A 32 -5.23 13.87 -11.92
C ASP A 32 -3.87 14.54 -11.66
N THR A 33 -3.32 15.20 -12.67
CA THR A 33 -2.10 16.00 -12.57
C THR A 33 -2.47 17.43 -12.20
N LEU A 34 -2.11 17.87 -10.99
CA LEU A 34 -2.58 19.14 -10.44
C LEU A 34 -2.08 20.36 -11.22
N ALA A 35 -0.83 20.34 -11.71
CA ALA A 35 -0.24 21.46 -12.43
C ALA A 35 -0.90 21.76 -13.78
N THR A 36 -1.42 20.73 -14.45
CA THR A 36 -1.96 20.85 -15.83
C THR A 36 -3.47 20.67 -15.88
N GLY A 37 -4.09 20.12 -14.83
CA GLY A 37 -5.48 19.68 -14.85
C GLY A 37 -5.69 18.42 -15.69
N GLY A 38 -4.62 17.79 -16.19
CA GLY A 38 -4.68 16.55 -16.98
C GLY A 38 -5.19 15.38 -16.14
N THR A 39 -5.86 14.46 -16.80
CA THR A 39 -6.42 13.25 -16.17
C THR A 39 -5.98 12.00 -16.92
N THR A 40 -5.54 11.00 -16.17
CA THR A 40 -5.31 9.65 -16.68
C THR A 40 -6.38 8.72 -16.12
N ASN A 41 -7.15 8.10 -16.99
CA ASN A 41 -8.17 7.12 -16.64
C ASN A 41 -7.53 5.73 -16.59
N LEU A 42 -7.51 5.11 -15.41
CA LEU A 42 -6.99 3.77 -15.15
C LEU A 42 -8.09 2.76 -14.81
N SER A 43 -9.37 3.11 -14.99
CA SER A 43 -10.48 2.25 -14.61
C SER A 43 -10.50 0.89 -15.31
N LYS A 44 -9.92 0.82 -16.51
CA LYS A 44 -9.75 -0.43 -17.28
C LYS A 44 -8.36 -1.06 -17.13
N LYS A 45 -7.50 -0.46 -16.35
CA LYS A 45 -6.18 -1.01 -16.01
C LYS A 45 -6.25 -1.70 -14.65
N ARG A 46 -5.36 -2.66 -14.42
CA ARG A 46 -5.33 -3.43 -13.18
C ARG A 46 -4.18 -2.97 -12.28
N VAL A 47 -4.27 -1.71 -11.85
CA VAL A 47 -3.31 -1.09 -10.94
C VAL A 47 -3.90 -1.02 -9.54
N PHE A 48 -3.22 -1.62 -8.57
CA PHE A 48 -3.74 -1.79 -7.22
C PHE A 48 -2.74 -1.36 -6.15
N TRP A 49 -3.30 -0.87 -5.04
CA TRP A 49 -2.63 -0.76 -3.76
C TRP A 49 -3.28 -1.74 -2.78
N GLY A 50 -2.49 -2.65 -2.24
CA GLY A 50 -2.92 -3.53 -1.17
C GLY A 50 -2.34 -3.06 0.16
N VAL A 51 -3.19 -2.74 1.12
CA VAL A 51 -2.77 -2.22 2.43
C VAL A 51 -3.08 -3.25 3.50
N GLN A 52 -2.05 -3.69 4.17
CA GLN A 52 -2.16 -4.65 5.26
C GLN A 52 -0.99 -4.46 6.25
N TYR A 53 -1.29 -4.48 7.53
CA TYR A 53 -0.32 -4.22 8.61
C TYR A 53 0.37 -2.86 8.38
N LYS A 54 1.67 -2.82 8.29
CA LYS A 54 2.46 -1.60 8.03
C LYS A 54 3.04 -1.54 6.63
N LEU A 55 2.44 -2.27 5.69
CA LEU A 55 2.92 -2.37 4.31
C LEU A 55 1.84 -1.95 3.30
N ILE A 56 2.29 -1.30 2.25
CA ILE A 56 1.53 -1.08 1.03
C ILE A 56 2.20 -1.87 -0.07
N SER A 57 1.43 -2.75 -0.72
CA SER A 57 1.84 -3.43 -1.95
C SER A 57 1.26 -2.66 -3.14
N VAL A 58 2.10 -2.26 -4.08
CA VAL A 58 1.65 -1.61 -5.31
C VAL A 58 1.98 -2.48 -6.51
N ARG A 59 1.04 -2.63 -7.41
CA ARG A 59 1.18 -3.55 -8.52
C ARG A 59 0.31 -3.16 -9.72
N ASP A 60 0.88 -3.27 -10.91
CA ASP A 60 0.15 -3.37 -12.17
C ASP A 60 0.14 -4.84 -12.59
N VAL A 61 -1.01 -5.50 -12.48
CA VAL A 61 -1.13 -6.94 -12.70
C VAL A 61 -0.74 -7.34 -14.12
N ASP A 62 -0.94 -6.47 -15.09
CA ASP A 62 -0.63 -6.76 -16.49
C ASP A 62 0.85 -6.58 -16.82
N LYS A 63 1.53 -5.64 -16.16
CA LYS A 63 2.94 -5.32 -16.40
C LYS A 63 3.89 -6.06 -15.46
N ASP A 64 3.55 -6.10 -14.19
CA ASP A 64 4.43 -6.62 -13.14
C ASP A 64 4.34 -8.13 -13.00
N LYS A 65 3.44 -8.76 -13.73
CA LYS A 65 3.20 -10.22 -13.68
C LYS A 65 2.98 -10.72 -12.25
N GLN A 66 4.02 -11.22 -11.60
CA GLN A 66 3.94 -11.78 -10.25
C GLN A 66 4.51 -10.85 -9.17
N HIS A 67 5.22 -9.80 -9.55
CA HIS A 67 5.95 -8.94 -8.62
C HIS A 67 5.63 -7.47 -8.87
N GLY A 68 5.47 -6.74 -7.80
CA GLY A 68 5.39 -5.29 -7.79
C GLY A 68 6.41 -4.72 -6.81
N TYR A 69 5.97 -3.72 -6.06
CA TYR A 69 6.79 -3.05 -5.06
C TYR A 69 6.05 -3.01 -3.73
N TYR A 70 6.82 -2.91 -2.66
CA TYR A 70 6.32 -2.69 -1.31
C TYR A 70 6.82 -1.36 -0.78
N LEU A 71 6.00 -0.69 0.01
CA LEU A 71 6.37 0.50 0.75
C LEU A 71 5.93 0.34 2.20
N ARG A 72 6.68 0.97 3.09
CA ARG A 72 6.22 1.23 4.45
C ARG A 72 5.42 2.51 4.47
N PHE A 73 4.66 2.72 5.51
CA PHE A 73 3.91 3.96 5.68
C PHE A 73 3.67 4.29 7.15
N THR A 74 3.39 5.55 7.37
CA THR A 74 2.78 6.07 8.60
C THR A 74 1.49 6.77 8.23
N GLN A 75 0.52 6.80 9.14
CA GLN A 75 -0.69 7.56 8.92
C GLN A 75 -1.10 8.33 10.17
N THR A 76 -1.71 9.48 9.93
CA THR A 76 -2.45 10.27 10.90
C THR A 76 -3.91 10.34 10.49
N SER A 77 -4.75 11.10 11.20
CA SER A 77 -6.17 11.27 10.84
C SER A 77 -6.37 11.85 9.44
N ASP A 78 -5.43 12.67 8.96
CA ASP A 78 -5.55 13.43 7.71
C ASP A 78 -4.48 13.13 6.65
N LYS A 79 -3.45 12.35 6.99
CA LYS A 79 -2.30 12.10 6.10
C LYS A 79 -1.84 10.66 6.09
N ILE A 80 -1.25 10.28 4.96
CA ILE A 80 -0.47 9.05 4.79
C ILE A 80 0.89 9.46 4.25
N VAL A 81 1.97 8.95 4.85
CA VAL A 81 3.33 9.12 4.33
C VAL A 81 3.86 7.76 3.94
N THR A 82 4.10 7.57 2.65
CA THR A 82 4.74 6.37 2.12
C THR A 82 6.25 6.55 2.11
N HIS A 83 7.00 5.52 2.47
CA HIS A 83 8.46 5.59 2.54
C HIS A 83 9.09 4.21 2.39
N THR A 84 10.41 4.18 2.32
CA THR A 84 11.21 2.94 2.28
C THR A 84 10.70 1.94 1.24
N PRO A 85 10.66 2.32 -0.05
CA PRO A 85 10.19 1.43 -1.09
C PRO A 85 11.24 0.36 -1.41
N TYR A 86 10.75 -0.83 -1.76
CA TYR A 86 11.59 -1.91 -2.24
C TYR A 86 10.84 -2.79 -3.24
N LYS A 87 11.61 -3.45 -4.10
CA LYS A 87 11.07 -4.41 -5.06
C LYS A 87 10.82 -5.74 -4.39
N ASP A 88 9.64 -6.30 -4.61
CA ASP A 88 9.31 -7.66 -4.18
C ASP A 88 10.19 -8.68 -4.93
N ASN A 89 10.90 -9.49 -4.17
CA ASN A 89 11.70 -10.61 -4.65
C ASN A 89 11.37 -11.90 -3.89
N TRP A 90 10.08 -12.15 -3.69
CA TRP A 90 9.53 -13.33 -3.03
C TRP A 90 9.92 -13.49 -1.56
N HIS A 91 10.43 -12.46 -0.90
CA HIS A 91 10.94 -12.54 0.48
C HIS A 91 11.91 -13.71 0.68
N GLN A 92 12.60 -14.10 -0.39
CA GLN A 92 13.50 -15.26 -0.36
C GLN A 92 14.88 -14.86 0.16
N ASP A 93 15.31 -15.54 1.18
CA ASP A 93 16.70 -15.44 1.66
C ASP A 93 17.58 -16.36 0.81
N LYS A 94 18.25 -15.79 -0.17
CA LYS A 94 19.19 -16.49 -1.06
C LYS A 94 20.61 -15.89 -0.97
N GLY A 95 21.07 -15.64 0.25
CA GLY A 95 22.37 -15.01 0.48
C GLY A 95 22.41 -13.57 -0.04
N ASP A 96 23.53 -13.14 -0.60
CA ASP A 96 23.75 -11.75 -1.04
C ASP A 96 22.81 -11.31 -2.19
N ASN A 97 22.17 -12.25 -2.88
CA ASN A 97 21.24 -11.99 -3.99
C ASN A 97 19.78 -12.26 -3.60
N GLY A 98 19.52 -12.58 -2.35
CA GLY A 98 18.18 -12.88 -1.87
C GLY A 98 17.46 -11.69 -1.26
N GLY A 99 16.20 -11.92 -0.88
CA GLY A 99 15.37 -10.94 -0.23
C GLY A 99 14.85 -9.85 -1.15
N ASP A 100 14.02 -8.97 -0.59
CA ASP A 100 13.49 -7.82 -1.29
C ASP A 100 14.57 -6.74 -1.45
N HIS A 101 14.58 -6.07 -2.59
CA HIS A 101 15.62 -5.11 -2.94
C HIS A 101 15.14 -3.67 -2.72
N PRO A 102 15.81 -2.88 -1.84
CA PRO A 102 15.53 -1.45 -1.75
C PRO A 102 15.70 -0.79 -3.12
N ILE A 103 14.83 0.18 -3.43
CA ILE A 103 14.92 0.97 -4.64
C ILE A 103 15.31 2.42 -4.30
N ASP A 104 16.06 3.05 -5.18
CA ASP A 104 16.53 4.41 -5.07
C ASP A 104 16.07 5.31 -6.23
N ASP A 105 15.37 4.75 -7.21
CA ASP A 105 14.80 5.49 -8.33
C ASP A 105 13.28 5.66 -8.16
N PRO A 106 12.80 6.87 -7.83
CA PRO A 106 11.37 7.11 -7.64
C PRO A 106 10.54 6.93 -8.92
N LYS A 107 11.15 6.97 -10.10
CA LYS A 107 10.45 6.76 -11.38
C LYS A 107 9.82 5.37 -11.48
N LEU A 108 10.37 4.40 -10.76
CA LEU A 108 9.80 3.04 -10.70
C LEU A 108 8.42 3.02 -10.04
N LEU A 109 8.10 4.00 -9.20
CA LEU A 109 6.83 4.10 -8.49
C LEU A 109 5.78 4.96 -9.22
N ALA A 110 6.19 5.70 -10.24
CA ALA A 110 5.31 6.61 -10.98
C ALA A 110 4.04 5.94 -11.55
N PRO A 111 4.08 4.71 -12.06
CA PRO A 111 2.89 4.01 -12.54
C PRO A 111 1.80 3.82 -11.49
N TYR A 112 2.17 3.85 -10.22
CA TYR A 112 1.25 3.65 -9.08
C TYR A 112 0.81 4.96 -8.43
N GLY A 113 1.19 6.10 -9.01
CA GLY A 113 0.84 7.42 -8.49
C GLY A 113 1.77 7.96 -7.40
N ILE A 114 2.96 7.40 -7.26
CA ILE A 114 3.96 7.80 -6.27
C ILE A 114 5.18 8.36 -7.01
N ASN A 115 5.56 9.60 -6.71
CA ASN A 115 6.63 10.31 -7.45
C ASN A 115 7.91 10.51 -6.64
N ASN A 116 7.91 10.19 -5.36
CA ASN A 116 9.07 10.33 -4.49
C ASN A 116 9.29 9.06 -3.65
N LEU A 117 10.53 8.82 -3.23
CA LEU A 117 10.85 7.72 -2.33
C LEU A 117 10.16 7.86 -0.97
N GLU A 118 9.96 9.09 -0.52
CA GLU A 118 9.11 9.45 0.59
C GLU A 118 8.06 10.44 0.09
N GLU A 119 6.78 10.08 0.16
CA GLU A 119 5.67 10.87 -0.38
C GLU A 119 4.60 11.06 0.66
N GLU A 120 4.20 12.31 0.85
CA GLU A 120 3.08 12.68 1.72
C GLU A 120 1.80 12.81 0.89
N PHE A 121 0.74 12.15 1.36
CA PHE A 121 -0.61 12.25 0.80
C PHE A 121 -1.58 12.78 1.83
N VAL A 122 -2.36 13.78 1.45
CA VAL A 122 -3.52 14.22 2.22
C VAL A 122 -4.70 13.30 1.91
N LYS A 123 -5.39 12.83 2.93
CA LYS A 123 -6.64 12.07 2.79
C LYS A 123 -7.77 13.04 2.48
N GLU A 124 -8.12 13.22 1.23
CA GLU A 124 -9.29 14.03 0.85
C GLU A 124 -10.60 13.26 1.07
N LYS A 125 -10.55 11.95 0.89
CA LYS A 125 -11.65 11.03 1.19
C LYS A 125 -11.09 9.66 1.55
N LEU A 126 -11.65 9.05 2.57
CA LEU A 126 -11.37 7.66 2.90
C LEU A 126 -12.56 7.07 3.65
N ASP A 127 -13.25 6.15 3.02
CA ASP A 127 -14.37 5.39 3.60
C ASP A 127 -14.28 3.91 3.20
N GLY A 128 -15.31 3.14 3.49
CA GLY A 128 -15.35 1.71 3.18
C GLY A 128 -15.36 1.38 1.68
N GLY A 129 -15.58 2.33 0.78
CA GLY A 129 -15.72 2.11 -0.65
C GLY A 129 -14.80 2.93 -1.54
N GLN A 130 -14.42 4.12 -1.10
CA GLN A 130 -13.66 5.08 -1.90
C GLN A 130 -12.51 5.70 -1.12
N MET A 131 -11.44 6.01 -1.83
CA MET A 131 -10.29 6.72 -1.29
C MET A 131 -9.80 7.76 -2.30
N ILE A 132 -9.59 9.00 -1.84
CA ILE A 132 -8.98 10.06 -2.63
C ILE A 132 -7.78 10.58 -1.84
N LEU A 133 -6.61 10.44 -2.43
CA LEU A 133 -5.34 10.90 -1.87
C LEU A 133 -4.77 12.00 -2.74
N ARG A 134 -4.23 13.05 -2.12
CA ARG A 134 -3.58 14.15 -2.83
C ARG A 134 -2.14 14.33 -2.35
N SER A 135 -1.21 14.21 -3.27
CA SER A 135 0.19 14.60 -3.07
C SER A 135 0.41 16.06 -3.54
N LYS A 136 1.66 16.51 -3.55
CA LYS A 136 2.00 17.84 -4.10
C LYS A 136 1.66 17.97 -5.59
N THR A 137 1.69 16.87 -6.34
CA THR A 137 1.61 16.88 -7.80
C THR A 137 0.40 16.17 -8.37
N LEU A 138 -0.17 15.22 -7.62
CA LEU A 138 -1.23 14.33 -8.09
C LEU A 138 -2.40 14.26 -7.13
N ARG A 139 -3.57 13.98 -7.69
CA ARG A 139 -4.74 13.48 -6.95
C ARG A 139 -5.05 12.08 -7.45
N LEU A 140 -5.07 11.12 -6.54
CA LEU A 140 -5.32 9.71 -6.82
C LEU A 140 -6.72 9.33 -6.36
N LYS A 141 -7.50 8.72 -7.24
CA LYS A 141 -8.84 8.22 -6.90
C LYS A 141 -8.86 6.70 -6.98
N PHE A 142 -9.26 6.10 -5.87
CA PHE A 142 -9.34 4.65 -5.71
C PHE A 142 -10.76 4.22 -5.41
N LYS A 143 -11.06 3.01 -5.82
CA LYS A 143 -12.25 2.27 -5.41
C LYS A 143 -11.82 0.99 -4.71
N ARG A 144 -12.52 0.63 -3.63
CA ARG A 144 -12.29 -0.65 -2.97
C ARG A 144 -12.65 -1.80 -3.93
N PHE A 145 -11.74 -2.72 -4.01
CA PHE A 145 -11.90 -3.89 -4.87
C PHE A 145 -12.62 -5.04 -4.16
#